data_8f9738b8151f60bb1b82ec63a834240c
#
_entry.id   8f9738b8151f60bb1b82ec63a834240c
#
_cell.length_a   1.000
_cell.length_b   1.000
_cell.length_c   1.000
_cell.angle_alpha   90.00
_cell.angle_beta   90.00
_cell.angle_gamma   90.00
#
_symmetry.space_group_name_H-M   'P 1'
#
loop_
_entity.id
_entity.type
_entity.pdbx_description
1 polymer ?
#
loop_
_entity_poly.entity_id
_entity_poly.type
_entity_poly.pdbx_seq_one_letter_code
_entity_poly.pdbx_strand_id
1 'polypeptide(L)'
;TRLQKKVKYHRRSISGRKARIKRDGERIMAYLKIFPIKVTDKKALDYITNPDKTDEKLLVSSFGCSPETADLEFSMTREMAKKNGMDKGDNLAFHLIQSFKPGEVDAENAHRLGQQFADEVLKGKYEYVISTHVDKNHIHNHIIFNAASFVDHHKYVSNKRSYHKLCRISNRI
;
A
#
# COMPACT_ATOMS: atom_id res chain seq x y z
N THR A 1 -20.91 10.46 -21.79
CA THR A 1 -21.19 9.63 -20.59
C THR A 1 -19.95 8.84 -20.22
N ARG A 2 -19.17 9.36 -19.29
CA ARG A 2 -17.95 8.69 -18.76
C ARG A 2 -18.38 7.53 -17.86
N LEU A 3 -18.24 6.33 -18.36
CA LEU A 3 -18.30 5.10 -17.57
C LEU A 3 -17.06 5.03 -16.66
N GLN A 4 -17.21 5.46 -15.43
CA GLN A 4 -16.27 5.12 -14.35
C GLN A 4 -16.36 3.61 -14.11
N LYS A 5 -15.48 2.83 -14.76
CA LYS A 5 -15.31 1.43 -14.41
C LYS A 5 -14.66 1.34 -13.03
N LYS A 6 -15.49 1.22 -11.99
CA LYS A 6 -15.04 0.91 -10.62
C LYS A 6 -14.20 -0.37 -10.68
N VAL A 7 -12.96 -0.29 -10.20
CA VAL A 7 -12.16 -1.48 -9.91
C VAL A 7 -12.95 -2.31 -8.89
N LYS A 8 -13.43 -3.48 -9.29
CA LYS A 8 -14.13 -4.41 -8.39
C LYS A 8 -13.11 -5.04 -7.45
N TYR A 9 -12.96 -4.46 -6.27
CA TYR A 9 -12.30 -5.16 -5.17
C TYR A 9 -13.23 -6.26 -4.65
N HIS A 10 -12.77 -7.51 -4.66
CA HIS A 10 -13.53 -8.59 -4.03
C HIS A 10 -13.65 -8.28 -2.52
N ARG A 11 -14.89 -8.10 -2.07
CA ARG A 11 -15.25 -7.69 -0.71
C ARG A 11 -14.95 -8.80 0.32
N ARG A 12 -13.70 -8.95 0.72
CA ARG A 12 -13.34 -9.39 2.07
C ARG A 12 -12.29 -8.44 2.63
N SER A 13 -12.74 -7.24 2.95
CA SER A 13 -11.98 -6.30 3.77
C SER A 13 -11.88 -6.88 5.17
N ILE A 14 -10.65 -7.02 5.67
CA ILE A 14 -10.47 -7.17 7.12
C ILE A 14 -10.71 -5.77 7.68
N SER A 15 -11.88 -5.55 8.30
CA SER A 15 -12.39 -4.26 8.71
C SER A 15 -11.60 -3.67 9.88
N GLY A 16 -11.39 -2.36 9.80
CA GLY A 16 -10.46 -1.56 10.48
C GLY A 16 -10.61 -1.39 11.99
N ARG A 17 -9.48 -1.51 12.67
CA ARG A 17 -9.23 -0.84 13.94
C ARG A 17 -8.46 0.45 13.68
N LYS A 18 -8.75 1.50 14.45
CA LYS A 18 -8.02 2.77 14.44
C LYS A 18 -6.60 2.52 14.96
N ALA A 19 -5.60 2.78 14.14
CA ALA A 19 -4.21 2.82 14.55
C ALA A 19 -3.88 4.23 15.09
N ARG A 20 -3.04 4.34 16.10
CA ARG A 20 -2.66 5.62 16.74
C ARG A 20 -1.20 5.91 16.43
N ILE A 21 -0.93 7.03 15.80
CA ILE A 21 0.43 7.54 15.53
C ILE A 21 0.70 8.72 16.47
N LYS A 22 1.90 8.83 17.03
CA LYS A 22 2.31 9.94 17.90
C LYS A 22 3.10 10.98 17.10
N ARG A 23 2.81 12.26 17.30
CA ARG A 23 3.63 13.40 16.89
C ARG A 23 3.67 14.40 18.04
N ASP A 24 4.85 14.76 18.53
CA ASP A 24 5.13 15.84 19.50
C ASP A 24 4.00 16.14 20.52
N GLY A 25 3.51 15.11 21.21
CA GLY A 25 2.46 15.24 22.24
C GLY A 25 1.02 15.09 21.72
N GLU A 26 0.74 15.19 20.43
CA GLU A 26 -0.55 14.90 19.82
C GLU A 26 -0.59 13.50 19.20
N ARG A 27 -1.72 12.80 19.38
CA ARG A 27 -1.93 11.45 18.84
C ARG A 27 -2.56 11.55 17.46
N ILE A 28 -1.78 11.28 16.41
CA ILE A 28 -2.32 11.12 15.06
C ILE A 28 -3.05 9.76 14.98
N MET A 29 -4.27 9.78 14.44
CA MET A 29 -5.11 8.59 14.31
C MET A 29 -5.23 8.19 12.84
N ALA A 30 -4.51 7.14 12.42
CA ALA A 30 -4.69 6.58 11.09
C ALA A 30 -5.66 5.40 11.09
N TYR A 31 -6.49 5.33 10.04
CA TYR A 31 -7.35 4.19 9.76
C TYR A 31 -6.73 3.33 8.68
N LEU A 32 -6.58 2.02 8.95
CA LEU A 32 -5.93 1.08 8.02
C LEU A 32 -6.93 0.16 7.35
N LYS A 33 -6.70 -0.10 6.06
CA LYS A 33 -7.36 -1.16 5.28
C LYS A 33 -6.33 -1.87 4.42
N ILE A 34 -6.49 -3.18 4.24
CA ILE A 34 -5.68 -3.97 3.32
C ILE A 34 -6.58 -4.85 2.45
N PHE A 35 -6.28 -4.89 1.15
CA PHE A 35 -7.02 -5.65 0.16
C PHE A 35 -6.07 -6.46 -0.72
N PRO A 36 -6.38 -7.73 -1.02
CA PRO A 36 -5.64 -8.47 -2.04
C PRO A 36 -6.02 -7.99 -3.44
N ILE A 37 -5.02 -7.94 -4.32
CA ILE A 37 -5.17 -7.70 -5.77
C ILE A 37 -4.93 -9.05 -6.47
N LYS A 38 -5.94 -9.53 -7.23
CA LYS A 38 -5.91 -10.87 -7.85
C LYS A 38 -6.01 -10.87 -9.37
N VAL A 39 -6.45 -9.77 -9.97
CA VAL A 39 -6.75 -9.73 -11.42
C VAL A 39 -5.70 -8.92 -12.18
N THR A 40 -5.39 -7.71 -11.73
CA THR A 40 -4.38 -6.84 -12.34
C THR A 40 -3.88 -5.82 -11.34
N ASP A 41 -2.58 -5.80 -11.11
CA ASP A 41 -1.89 -4.79 -10.30
C ASP A 41 -1.69 -3.48 -11.08
N LYS A 42 -1.50 -3.55 -12.42
CA LYS A 42 -1.34 -2.36 -13.26
C LYS A 42 -2.43 -1.32 -13.06
N LYS A 43 -3.71 -1.71 -13.10
CA LYS A 43 -4.82 -0.76 -12.90
C LYS A 43 -4.83 -0.11 -11.52
N ALA A 44 -4.40 -0.85 -10.51
CA ALA A 44 -4.30 -0.33 -9.16
C ALA A 44 -3.12 0.65 -9.04
N LEU A 45 -1.97 0.33 -9.63
CA LEU A 45 -0.80 1.20 -9.70
C LEU A 45 -1.12 2.48 -10.48
N ASP A 46 -1.71 2.40 -11.66
CA ASP A 46 -2.14 3.56 -12.46
C ASP A 46 -3.13 4.47 -11.68
N TYR A 47 -4.02 3.87 -10.89
CA TYR A 47 -4.96 4.62 -10.06
C TYR A 47 -4.27 5.41 -8.94
N ILE A 48 -3.33 4.79 -8.22
CA ILE A 48 -2.69 5.44 -7.07
C ILE A 48 -1.66 6.48 -7.51
N THR A 49 -1.06 6.32 -8.69
CA THR A 49 -0.05 7.26 -9.24
C THR A 49 -0.64 8.35 -10.13
N ASN A 50 -1.97 8.50 -10.15
CA ASN A 50 -2.65 9.51 -10.96
C ASN A 50 -2.19 10.92 -10.55
N PRO A 51 -1.65 11.74 -11.48
CA PRO A 51 -1.15 13.08 -11.19
C PRO A 51 -2.17 14.01 -10.53
N ASP A 52 -3.45 13.93 -10.95
CA ASP A 52 -4.55 14.75 -10.42
C ASP A 52 -4.82 14.49 -8.91
N LYS A 53 -4.28 13.42 -8.36
CA LYS A 53 -4.50 13.00 -6.97
C LYS A 53 -3.26 13.14 -6.09
N THR A 54 -2.09 13.21 -6.71
CA THR A 54 -0.79 13.07 -6.04
C THR A 54 0.07 14.31 -6.15
N ASP A 55 -0.54 15.49 -6.31
CA ASP A 55 0.17 16.75 -6.53
C ASP A 55 1.24 16.61 -7.63
N GLU A 56 0.77 16.31 -8.85
CA GLU A 56 1.60 16.08 -10.05
C GLU A 56 2.71 15.03 -9.84
N LYS A 57 2.47 14.00 -9.04
CA LYS A 57 3.40 12.92 -8.65
C LYS A 57 4.54 13.33 -7.69
N LEU A 58 4.52 14.52 -7.12
CA LEU A 58 5.49 14.89 -6.07
C LEU A 58 5.39 13.99 -4.84
N LEU A 59 4.17 13.47 -4.57
CA LEU A 59 3.89 12.58 -3.45
C LEU A 59 3.77 11.10 -3.90
N VAL A 60 4.68 10.67 -4.77
CA VAL A 60 4.83 9.27 -5.19
C VAL A 60 6.26 8.83 -4.93
N SER A 61 6.41 7.68 -4.28
CA SER A 61 7.71 7.04 -4.02
C SER A 61 7.61 5.54 -4.22
N SER A 62 8.75 4.88 -4.36
CA SER A 62 8.81 3.42 -4.52
C SER A 62 10.04 2.83 -3.83
N PHE A 63 10.01 1.53 -3.62
CA PHE A 63 11.14 0.75 -3.14
C PHE A 63 11.26 -0.54 -3.95
N GLY A 64 12.47 -0.83 -4.40
CA GLY A 64 12.78 -2.05 -5.17
C GLY A 64 12.22 -2.07 -6.60
N CYS A 65 11.52 -1.01 -7.02
CA CYS A 65 10.94 -0.86 -8.36
C CYS A 65 10.83 0.60 -8.75
N SER A 66 10.55 0.86 -10.03
CA SER A 66 10.16 2.18 -10.53
C SER A 66 8.64 2.33 -10.57
N PRO A 67 8.05 3.46 -10.15
CA PRO A 67 6.59 3.63 -10.18
C PRO A 67 5.98 3.41 -11.57
N GLU A 68 6.68 3.75 -12.64
CA GLU A 68 6.24 3.67 -14.03
C GLU A 68 6.20 2.23 -14.56
N THR A 69 7.05 1.35 -14.03
CA THR A 69 7.24 -0.05 -14.51
C THR A 69 6.97 -1.08 -13.42
N ALA A 70 6.42 -0.67 -12.29
CA ALA A 70 6.21 -1.54 -11.14
C ALA A 70 5.38 -2.80 -11.43
N ASP A 71 4.39 -2.72 -12.34
CA ASP A 71 3.59 -3.87 -12.77
C ASP A 71 4.44 -4.95 -13.45
N LEU A 72 5.40 -4.55 -14.28
CA LEU A 72 6.34 -5.47 -14.93
C LEU A 72 7.33 -6.05 -13.93
N GLU A 73 7.92 -5.22 -13.07
CA GLU A 73 8.89 -5.64 -12.06
C GLU A 73 8.26 -6.59 -11.04
N PHE A 74 7.03 -6.31 -10.58
CA PHE A 74 6.25 -7.21 -9.72
C PHE A 74 6.02 -8.57 -10.40
N SER A 75 5.67 -8.53 -11.70
CA SER A 75 5.47 -9.75 -12.50
C SER A 75 6.75 -10.58 -12.59
N MET A 76 7.89 -9.95 -12.83
CA MET A 76 9.19 -10.64 -12.88
C MET A 76 9.51 -11.33 -11.56
N THR A 77 9.34 -10.67 -10.43
CA THR A 77 9.54 -11.25 -9.10
C THR A 77 8.62 -12.45 -8.86
N ARG A 78 7.33 -12.35 -9.25
CA ARG A 78 6.39 -13.47 -9.12
C ARG A 78 6.76 -14.65 -10.02
N GLU A 79 7.23 -14.42 -11.25
CA GLU A 79 7.72 -15.49 -12.12
C GLU A 79 8.96 -16.20 -11.52
N MET A 80 9.86 -15.45 -10.89
CA MET A 80 10.99 -16.05 -10.16
C MET A 80 10.51 -16.89 -8.97
N ALA A 81 9.56 -16.38 -8.19
CA ALA A 81 8.93 -17.12 -7.08
C ALA A 81 8.26 -18.41 -7.57
N LYS A 82 7.58 -18.37 -8.71
CA LYS A 82 6.94 -19.53 -9.34
C LYS A 82 7.97 -20.58 -9.77
N LYS A 83 9.05 -20.16 -10.43
CA LYS A 83 10.14 -21.07 -10.80
C LYS A 83 10.78 -21.77 -9.61
N ASN A 84 10.83 -21.11 -8.46
CA ASN A 84 11.33 -21.66 -7.21
C ASN A 84 10.26 -22.42 -6.38
N GLY A 85 9.07 -22.65 -6.93
CA GLY A 85 7.98 -23.36 -6.24
C GLY A 85 7.38 -22.60 -5.05
N MET A 86 7.62 -21.29 -4.94
CA MET A 86 7.21 -20.45 -3.81
C MET A 86 5.93 -19.66 -4.09
N ASP A 87 5.47 -19.61 -5.34
CA ASP A 87 4.26 -18.89 -5.73
C ASP A 87 2.98 -19.67 -5.39
N LYS A 88 2.54 -19.53 -4.15
CA LYS A 88 1.32 -20.16 -3.63
C LYS A 88 0.18 -19.14 -3.58
N GLY A 89 -1.00 -19.56 -4.06
CA GLY A 89 -2.21 -18.73 -4.08
C GLY A 89 -2.26 -17.75 -5.26
N ASP A 90 -3.35 -17.02 -5.35
CA ASP A 90 -3.75 -16.19 -6.50
C ASP A 90 -3.56 -14.67 -6.30
N ASN A 91 -2.99 -14.25 -5.17
CA ASN A 91 -2.72 -12.84 -4.92
C ASN A 91 -1.52 -12.36 -5.74
N LEU A 92 -1.70 -11.32 -6.54
CA LEU A 92 -0.65 -10.65 -7.31
C LEU A 92 0.07 -9.59 -6.47
N ALA A 93 -0.71 -8.81 -5.74
CA ALA A 93 -0.24 -7.72 -4.90
C ALA A 93 -1.22 -7.47 -3.76
N PHE A 94 -0.88 -6.55 -2.88
CA PHE A 94 -1.78 -6.04 -1.83
C PHE A 94 -1.85 -4.53 -1.91
N HIS A 95 -3.04 -3.99 -1.66
CA HIS A 95 -3.29 -2.57 -1.54
C HIS A 95 -3.57 -2.24 -0.07
N LEU A 96 -2.66 -1.54 0.57
CA LEU A 96 -2.75 -1.05 1.93
C LEU A 96 -3.08 0.44 1.90
N ILE A 97 -4.12 0.85 2.62
CA ILE A 97 -4.58 2.24 2.71
C ILE A 97 -4.42 2.72 4.16
N GLN A 98 -3.78 3.88 4.32
CA GLN A 98 -3.63 4.57 5.58
C GLN A 98 -4.31 5.94 5.45
N SER A 99 -5.42 6.16 6.17
CA SER A 99 -6.21 7.38 6.10
C SER A 99 -6.08 8.19 7.38
N PHE A 100 -5.87 9.50 7.25
CA PHE A 100 -5.75 10.44 8.35
C PHE A 100 -7.03 11.28 8.49
N LYS A 101 -7.29 11.80 9.68
CA LYS A 101 -8.40 12.74 9.86
C LYS A 101 -8.07 14.08 9.24
N PRO A 102 -9.10 14.86 8.79
CA PRO A 102 -8.89 16.20 8.28
C PRO A 102 -8.11 17.07 9.28
N GLY A 103 -7.06 17.75 8.79
CA GLY A 103 -6.23 18.65 9.59
C GLY A 103 -5.25 18.01 10.57
N GLU A 104 -5.20 16.68 10.66
CA GLU A 104 -4.28 15.95 11.57
C GLU A 104 -2.83 15.96 11.05
N VAL A 105 -2.63 15.98 9.73
CA VAL A 105 -1.32 15.89 9.08
C VAL A 105 -1.38 16.61 7.74
N ASP A 106 -0.29 17.27 7.36
CA ASP A 106 -0.10 17.76 6.00
C ASP A 106 0.35 16.64 5.05
N ALA A 107 0.29 16.90 3.75
CA ALA A 107 0.54 15.91 2.71
C ALA A 107 1.96 15.34 2.73
N GLU A 108 2.97 16.18 2.94
CA GLU A 108 4.38 15.76 2.98
C GLU A 108 4.67 14.88 4.20
N ASN A 109 4.19 15.27 5.38
CA ASN A 109 4.32 14.48 6.58
C ASN A 109 3.53 13.17 6.49
N ALA A 110 2.33 13.18 5.88
CA ALA A 110 1.57 11.96 5.62
C ALA A 110 2.35 10.99 4.73
N HIS A 111 2.97 11.51 3.66
CA HIS A 111 3.80 10.71 2.75
C HIS A 111 5.00 10.10 3.48
N ARG A 112 5.74 10.90 4.25
CA ARG A 112 6.87 10.43 5.06
C ARG A 112 6.47 9.37 6.08
N LEU A 113 5.37 9.55 6.79
CA LEU A 113 4.82 8.55 7.71
C LEU A 113 4.42 7.25 6.99
N GLY A 114 3.86 7.37 5.78
CA GLY A 114 3.52 6.23 4.95
C GLY A 114 4.74 5.44 4.49
N GLN A 115 5.82 6.11 4.08
CA GLN A 115 7.10 5.48 3.73
C GLN A 115 7.69 4.74 4.93
N GLN A 116 7.79 5.40 6.09
CA GLN A 116 8.28 4.77 7.31
C GLN A 116 7.43 3.55 7.71
N PHE A 117 6.11 3.64 7.56
CA PHE A 117 5.20 2.54 7.81
C PHE A 117 5.43 1.37 6.85
N ALA A 118 5.57 1.64 5.54
CA ALA A 118 5.86 0.62 4.53
C ALA A 118 7.20 -0.09 4.81
N ASP A 119 8.25 0.65 5.14
CA ASP A 119 9.57 0.11 5.46
C ASP A 119 9.53 -0.82 6.68
N GLU A 120 8.83 -0.44 7.75
CA GLU A 120 8.69 -1.28 8.94
C GLU A 120 7.83 -2.52 8.71
N VAL A 121 6.80 -2.43 7.89
CA VAL A 121 5.89 -3.53 7.57
C VAL A 121 6.56 -4.53 6.64
N LEU A 122 7.17 -4.04 5.56
CA LEU A 122 7.69 -4.85 4.45
C LEU A 122 9.16 -5.24 4.64
N LYS A 123 9.88 -4.55 5.52
CA LYS A 123 11.26 -4.88 5.96
C LYS A 123 12.26 -5.02 4.81
N GLY A 124 12.11 -4.24 3.74
CA GLY A 124 12.97 -4.30 2.56
C GLY A 124 12.87 -5.59 1.75
N LYS A 125 11.78 -6.37 1.90
CA LYS A 125 11.62 -7.66 1.22
C LYS A 125 10.70 -7.62 0.00
N TYR A 126 9.81 -6.63 -0.08
CA TYR A 126 8.79 -6.54 -1.13
C TYR A 126 8.92 -5.22 -1.87
N GLU A 127 8.85 -5.28 -3.19
CA GLU A 127 8.72 -4.06 -3.99
C GLU A 127 7.40 -3.38 -3.63
N TYR A 128 7.42 -2.05 -3.53
CA TYR A 128 6.19 -1.28 -3.33
C TYR A 128 6.23 0.06 -4.03
N VAL A 129 5.04 0.58 -4.32
CA VAL A 129 4.79 1.96 -4.70
C VAL A 129 3.87 2.57 -3.66
N ILE A 130 4.24 3.74 -3.14
CA ILE A 130 3.40 4.54 -2.26
C ILE A 130 3.03 5.84 -2.93
N SER A 131 1.78 6.26 -2.79
CA SER A 131 1.31 7.58 -3.17
C SER A 131 0.44 8.19 -2.07
N THR A 132 0.50 9.51 -1.95
CA THR A 132 -0.35 10.27 -1.04
C THR A 132 -1.36 11.06 -1.85
N HIS A 133 -2.64 10.76 -1.66
CA HIS A 133 -3.73 11.44 -2.33
C HIS A 133 -4.21 12.64 -1.51
N VAL A 134 -4.34 13.79 -2.19
CA VAL A 134 -4.72 15.10 -1.62
C VAL A 134 -6.02 15.64 -2.21
N ASP A 135 -6.70 14.85 -3.07
CA ASP A 135 -7.91 15.23 -3.83
C ASP A 135 -9.20 15.26 -2.99
N LYS A 136 -9.12 14.94 -1.70
CA LYS A 136 -10.27 14.85 -0.78
C LYS A 136 -10.03 15.65 0.49
N ASN A 137 -11.10 15.83 1.27
CA ASN A 137 -11.03 16.54 2.55
C ASN A 137 -10.13 15.89 3.61
N HIS A 138 -9.64 14.67 3.34
CA HIS A 138 -8.72 13.95 4.22
C HIS A 138 -7.64 13.25 3.39
N ILE A 139 -6.44 13.23 3.94
CA ILE A 139 -5.25 12.70 3.27
C ILE A 139 -5.21 11.17 3.42
N HIS A 140 -4.84 10.48 2.33
CA HIS A 140 -4.67 9.03 2.31
C HIS A 140 -3.33 8.65 1.70
N ASN A 141 -2.63 7.75 2.35
CA ASN A 141 -1.55 7.00 1.72
C ASN A 141 -2.12 5.73 1.10
N HIS A 142 -1.74 5.47 -0.13
CA HIS A 142 -1.99 4.23 -0.84
C HIS A 142 -0.66 3.53 -1.06
N ILE A 143 -0.50 2.32 -0.51
CA ILE A 143 0.70 1.51 -0.65
C ILE A 143 0.29 0.24 -1.40
N ILE A 144 0.84 0.04 -2.61
CA ILE A 144 0.68 -1.22 -3.35
C ILE A 144 2.01 -1.93 -3.32
N PHE A 145 2.03 -3.14 -2.78
CA PHE A 145 3.24 -3.96 -2.70
C PHE A 145 3.02 -5.34 -3.31
N ASN A 146 4.10 -5.88 -3.86
CA ASN A 146 4.09 -7.20 -4.50
C ASN A 146 3.73 -8.29 -3.48
N ALA A 147 2.95 -9.29 -3.91
CA ALA A 147 2.63 -10.41 -3.05
C ALA A 147 3.80 -11.34 -2.79
N ALA A 148 4.78 -11.39 -3.69
CA ALA A 148 6.00 -12.19 -3.55
C ALA A 148 7.18 -11.30 -3.14
N SER A 149 8.01 -11.79 -2.23
CA SER A 149 9.27 -11.16 -1.84
C SER A 149 10.32 -11.31 -2.95
N PHE A 150 11.03 -10.24 -3.30
CA PHE A 150 12.16 -10.32 -4.22
C PHE A 150 13.46 -10.83 -3.56
N VAL A 151 13.46 -10.96 -2.23
CA VAL A 151 14.62 -11.44 -1.45
C VAL A 151 14.60 -12.95 -1.28
N ASP A 152 13.46 -13.51 -0.84
CA ASP A 152 13.33 -14.93 -0.49
C ASP A 152 12.14 -15.62 -1.19
N HIS A 153 11.46 -14.93 -2.08
CA HIS A 153 10.31 -15.37 -2.87
C HIS A 153 9.08 -15.82 -2.06
N HIS A 154 9.09 -15.66 -0.73
CA HIS A 154 7.95 -15.99 0.09
C HIS A 154 6.78 -15.05 -0.18
N LYS A 155 5.57 -15.60 -0.18
CA LYS A 155 4.34 -14.81 -0.30
C LYS A 155 4.00 -14.13 1.01
N TYR A 156 3.53 -12.88 0.91
CA TYR A 156 2.98 -12.15 2.05
C TYR A 156 1.70 -12.83 2.53
N VAL A 157 1.61 -13.07 3.84
CA VAL A 157 0.44 -13.69 4.47
C VAL A 157 -0.46 -12.61 5.05
N SER A 158 -1.62 -12.40 4.42
CA SER A 158 -2.64 -11.47 4.89
C SER A 158 -3.74 -12.22 5.64
N ASN A 159 -3.77 -12.07 6.95
CA ASN A 159 -4.79 -12.64 7.85
C ASN A 159 -5.03 -11.72 9.04
N LYS A 160 -5.90 -12.11 9.97
CA LYS A 160 -6.23 -11.32 11.17
C LYS A 160 -5.00 -11.02 12.02
N ARG A 161 -4.07 -11.97 12.15
CA ARG A 161 -2.83 -11.79 12.93
C ARG A 161 -1.89 -10.78 12.30
N SER A 162 -1.68 -10.87 10.98
CA SER A 162 -0.86 -9.89 10.25
C SER A 162 -1.49 -8.51 10.31
N TYR A 163 -2.81 -8.39 10.19
CA TYR A 163 -3.52 -7.12 10.34
C TYR A 163 -3.30 -6.47 11.71
N HIS A 164 -3.40 -7.25 12.80
CA HIS A 164 -3.08 -6.73 14.14
C HIS A 164 -1.63 -6.24 14.26
N LYS A 165 -0.70 -6.88 13.54
CA LYS A 165 0.69 -6.42 13.48
C LYS A 165 0.81 -5.08 12.76
N LEU A 166 0.10 -4.90 11.62
CA LEU A 166 0.04 -3.61 10.92
C LEU A 166 -0.45 -2.49 11.84
N CYS A 167 -1.54 -2.73 12.59
CA CYS A 167 -2.07 -1.75 13.54
C CYS A 167 -1.08 -1.40 14.66
N ARG A 168 -0.33 -2.39 15.18
CA ARG A 168 0.71 -2.14 16.19
C ARG A 168 1.87 -1.31 15.66
N ILE A 169 2.32 -1.57 14.44
CA ILE A 169 3.37 -0.80 13.79
C ILE A 169 2.90 0.65 13.59
N SER A 170 1.74 0.84 12.99
CA SER A 170 1.17 2.17 12.75
C SER A 170 0.93 2.98 14.05
N ASN A 171 0.66 2.31 15.17
CA ASN A 171 0.50 2.97 16.48
C ASN A 171 1.84 3.42 17.11
N ARG A 172 2.96 2.89 16.64
CA ARG A 172 4.29 3.15 17.20
C ARG A 172 5.03 4.28 16.46
N ILE A 173 4.76 4.45 15.19
CA ILE A 173 5.30 5.50 14.34
C ILE A 173 4.61 6.84 14.62
#